data_549b27d40ea9a3b7e956a7dcac3ad318
#
_entry.id   549b27d40ea9a3b7e956a7dcac3ad318
#
_cell.length_a   1.000
_cell.length_b   1.000
_cell.length_c   1.000
_cell.angle_alpha   90.00
_cell.angle_beta   90.00
_cell.angle_gamma   90.00
#
_symmetry.space_group_name_H-M   'P 1'
#
loop_
_entity.id
_entity.type
_entity.pdbx_description
1 polymer ?
#
loop_
_entity_poly.entity_id
_entity_poly.type
_entity_poly.pdbx_seq_one_letter_code
_entity_poly.pdbx_strand_id
1 'polypeptide(L)'
;MKKIYAKGYLKLSVLGLCVGMFIMLYGIYGIINYTKGAELLCIFSSGLIILILYKVLKIFPNTWIKYNTDIITISQIFKEHENGKMQRKENTLNVKNISKYGFSFELLQKNIEYTHGKNGALGIDLEIVILMKNNEKFPLDLMYYTKKQRKLLLQHIYTNTGIFPTGSLNNYL
;
A
#
# COMPACT_ATOMS: atom_id res chain seq x y z
N MET A 1 -22.34 2.90 3.98
CA MET A 1 -21.12 2.25 3.51
C MET A 1 -19.92 3.16 3.76
N LYS A 2 -18.93 2.70 4.52
CA LYS A 2 -17.74 3.48 4.89
C LYS A 2 -16.62 3.22 3.90
N LYS A 3 -15.90 4.27 3.47
CA LYS A 3 -14.79 4.16 2.52
C LYS A 3 -13.50 4.65 3.17
N ILE A 4 -12.44 3.86 3.07
CA ILE A 4 -11.11 4.18 3.57
C ILE A 4 -10.15 4.22 2.39
N TYR A 5 -9.55 5.38 2.13
CA TYR A 5 -8.45 5.51 1.18
C TYR A 5 -7.13 5.16 1.84
N ALA A 6 -6.24 4.53 1.10
CA ALA A 6 -4.91 4.19 1.56
C ALA A 6 -4.09 5.46 1.85
N LYS A 7 -3.82 5.76 3.13
CA LYS A 7 -3.13 7.00 3.55
C LYS A 7 -1.70 6.74 4.07
N GLY A 8 -1.23 5.49 4.00
CA GLY A 8 0.06 5.11 4.59
C GLY A 8 1.24 5.94 4.06
N TYR A 9 1.29 6.14 2.77
CA TYR A 9 2.36 6.90 2.11
C TYR A 9 2.05 8.38 1.85
N LEU A 10 0.82 8.84 2.12
CA LEU A 10 0.43 10.20 1.77
C LEU A 10 1.31 11.26 2.44
N LYS A 11 1.57 11.12 3.74
CA LYS A 11 2.41 12.05 4.49
C LYS A 11 3.84 12.08 3.98
N LEU A 12 4.41 10.89 3.71
CA LEU A 12 5.77 10.76 3.20
C LEU A 12 5.88 11.34 1.78
N SER A 13 4.87 11.11 0.94
CA SER A 13 4.82 11.64 -0.42
C SER A 13 4.70 13.16 -0.45
N VAL A 14 3.88 13.75 0.43
CA VAL A 14 3.76 15.22 0.56
C VAL A 14 5.06 15.82 1.06
N LEU A 15 5.68 15.22 2.08
CA LEU A 15 6.98 15.68 2.59
C LEU A 15 8.06 15.62 1.50
N GLY A 16 8.12 14.50 0.78
CA GLY A 16 9.08 14.34 -0.32
C GLY A 16 8.85 15.34 -1.46
N LEU A 17 7.58 15.69 -1.78
CA LEU A 17 7.25 16.77 -2.73
C LEU A 17 7.81 18.10 -2.26
N CYS A 18 7.55 18.46 -1.01
CA CYS A 18 8.07 19.72 -0.45
C CYS A 18 9.60 19.77 -0.52
N VAL A 19 10.28 18.68 -0.12
CA VAL A 19 11.75 18.59 -0.20
C VAL A 19 12.24 18.67 -1.65
N GLY A 20 11.61 17.96 -2.58
CA GLY A 20 11.96 18.00 -4.00
C GLY A 20 11.80 19.41 -4.60
N MET A 21 10.71 20.11 -4.25
CA MET A 21 10.50 21.50 -4.68
C MET A 21 11.57 22.45 -4.10
N PHE A 22 11.94 22.27 -2.82
CA PHE A 22 13.00 23.08 -2.18
C PHE A 22 14.35 22.89 -2.89
N ILE A 23 14.73 21.64 -3.17
CA ILE A 23 15.98 21.31 -3.87
C ILE A 23 15.96 21.92 -5.28
N MET A 24 14.81 21.85 -5.97
CA MET A 24 14.65 22.43 -7.29
C MET A 24 14.82 23.95 -7.30
N LEU A 25 14.19 24.63 -6.34
CA LEU A 25 14.32 26.09 -6.18
C LEU A 25 15.76 26.49 -5.85
N TYR A 26 16.45 25.72 -5.01
CA TYR A 26 17.87 25.94 -4.73
C TYR A 26 18.75 25.77 -5.97
N GLY A 27 18.51 24.74 -6.79
CA GLY A 27 19.21 24.55 -8.05
C GLY A 27 19.00 25.71 -9.05
N ILE A 28 17.76 26.20 -9.17
CA ILE A 28 17.44 27.37 -10.02
C ILE A 28 18.15 28.62 -9.51
N TYR A 29 18.14 28.86 -8.21
CA TYR A 29 18.84 29.99 -7.60
C TYR A 29 20.36 29.93 -7.87
N GLY A 30 20.96 28.73 -7.79
CA GLY A 30 22.38 28.51 -8.09
C GLY A 30 22.72 28.85 -9.54
N ILE A 31 21.88 28.43 -10.50
CA ILE A 31 22.08 28.76 -11.93
C ILE A 31 22.06 30.27 -12.15
N ILE A 32 21.13 30.98 -11.53
CA ILE A 32 21.01 32.45 -11.64
C ILE A 32 22.25 33.16 -11.09
N ASN A 33 22.87 32.60 -10.03
CA ASN A 33 24.04 33.21 -9.36
C ASN A 33 25.39 32.65 -9.85
N TYR A 34 25.44 31.97 -10.99
CA TYR A 34 26.67 31.48 -11.62
C TYR A 34 27.53 30.50 -10.81
N THR A 35 26.94 29.74 -9.91
CA THR A 35 27.66 28.66 -9.23
C THR A 35 27.70 27.41 -10.13
N LYS A 36 28.89 26.85 -10.37
CA LYS A 36 29.07 25.81 -11.42
C LYS A 36 28.92 24.39 -10.88
N GLY A 37 28.07 23.58 -11.50
CA GLY A 37 28.12 22.11 -11.47
C GLY A 37 27.15 21.39 -10.52
N ALA A 38 26.85 21.94 -9.34
CA ALA A 38 25.93 21.30 -8.38
C ALA A 38 24.45 21.47 -8.77
N GLU A 39 24.14 22.51 -9.51
CA GLU A 39 22.78 22.91 -9.88
C GLU A 39 22.11 21.90 -10.79
N LEU A 40 22.85 21.38 -11.76
CA LEU A 40 22.35 20.33 -12.66
C LEU A 40 21.97 19.07 -11.88
N LEU A 41 22.81 18.66 -10.92
CA LEU A 41 22.52 17.53 -10.03
C LEU A 41 21.26 17.78 -9.20
N CYS A 42 21.07 19.00 -8.67
CA CYS A 42 19.88 19.38 -7.91
C CYS A 42 18.62 19.31 -8.78
N ILE A 43 18.67 19.79 -10.02
CA ILE A 43 17.53 19.73 -10.95
C ILE A 43 17.20 18.29 -11.33
N PHE A 44 18.20 17.46 -11.67
CA PHE A 44 17.98 16.04 -11.99
C PHE A 44 17.42 15.25 -10.81
N SER A 45 17.98 15.42 -9.61
CA SER A 45 17.51 14.70 -8.43
C SER A 45 16.10 15.13 -8.04
N SER A 46 15.78 16.40 -8.11
CA SER A 46 14.42 16.91 -7.84
C SER A 46 13.42 16.43 -8.87
N GLY A 47 13.78 16.41 -10.16
CA GLY A 47 12.96 15.83 -11.21
C GLY A 47 12.63 14.35 -10.97
N LEU A 48 13.62 13.56 -10.54
CA LEU A 48 13.43 12.15 -10.20
C LEU A 48 12.48 11.98 -9.01
N ILE A 49 12.65 12.78 -7.97
CA ILE A 49 11.78 12.78 -6.78
C ILE A 49 10.35 13.12 -7.20
N ILE A 50 10.14 14.15 -7.99
CA ILE A 50 8.82 14.56 -8.48
C ILE A 50 8.16 13.44 -9.30
N LEU A 51 8.90 12.76 -10.17
CA LEU A 51 8.39 11.64 -10.97
C LEU A 51 7.96 10.45 -10.09
N ILE A 52 8.76 10.10 -9.08
CA ILE A 52 8.43 9.02 -8.14
C ILE A 52 7.15 9.38 -7.38
N LEU A 53 7.05 10.60 -6.89
CA LEU A 53 5.89 11.07 -6.14
C LEU A 53 4.64 11.18 -6.99
N TYR A 54 4.76 11.59 -8.24
CA TYR A 54 3.66 11.57 -9.21
C TYR A 54 3.08 10.17 -9.38
N LYS A 55 3.95 9.13 -9.50
CA LYS A 55 3.50 7.74 -9.56
C LYS A 55 2.75 7.32 -8.30
N VAL A 56 3.26 7.67 -7.11
CA VAL A 56 2.61 7.35 -5.84
C VAL A 56 1.25 8.06 -5.72
N LEU A 57 1.17 9.33 -6.10
CA LEU A 57 -0.09 10.08 -6.09
C LEU A 57 -1.13 9.51 -7.06
N LYS A 58 -0.70 8.94 -8.19
CA LYS A 58 -1.58 8.25 -9.14
C LYS A 58 -2.14 6.94 -8.57
N ILE A 59 -1.39 6.26 -7.73
CA ILE A 59 -1.81 5.01 -7.06
C ILE A 59 -2.85 5.29 -5.96
N PHE A 60 -2.65 6.37 -5.21
CA PHE A 60 -3.44 6.70 -4.03
C PHE A 60 -4.97 6.74 -4.25
N PRO A 61 -5.53 7.45 -5.25
CA PRO A 61 -6.98 7.52 -5.44
C PRO A 61 -7.60 6.18 -5.84
N ASN A 62 -6.79 5.25 -6.35
CA ASN A 62 -7.22 3.95 -6.84
C ASN A 62 -7.08 2.83 -5.79
N THR A 63 -6.46 3.11 -4.64
CA THR A 63 -6.27 2.14 -3.56
C THR A 63 -7.16 2.51 -2.38
N TRP A 64 -8.26 1.77 -2.22
CA TRP A 64 -9.24 2.00 -1.18
C TRP A 64 -9.97 0.72 -0.79
N ILE A 65 -10.53 0.74 0.42
CA ILE A 65 -11.43 -0.29 0.92
C ILE A 65 -12.75 0.38 1.26
N LYS A 66 -13.84 -0.20 0.79
CA LYS A 66 -15.21 0.22 1.08
C LYS A 66 -15.92 -0.93 1.79
N TYR A 67 -16.57 -0.67 2.92
CA TYR A 67 -17.19 -1.72 3.71
C TYR A 67 -18.49 -1.28 4.37
N ASN A 68 -19.36 -2.26 4.58
CA ASN A 68 -20.53 -2.25 5.43
C ASN A 68 -20.58 -3.56 6.22
N THR A 69 -21.65 -3.82 6.97
CA THR A 69 -21.82 -5.04 7.77
C THR A 69 -21.67 -6.34 6.97
N ASP A 70 -22.07 -6.34 5.71
CA ASP A 70 -22.19 -7.56 4.91
C ASP A 70 -21.10 -7.68 3.83
N ILE A 71 -20.60 -6.55 3.32
CA ILE A 71 -19.76 -6.51 2.13
C ILE A 71 -18.49 -5.69 2.38
N ILE A 72 -17.37 -6.21 1.91
CA ILE A 72 -16.09 -5.49 1.78
C ILE A 72 -15.72 -5.46 0.31
N THR A 73 -15.55 -4.27 -0.25
CA THR A 73 -15.01 -4.07 -1.60
C THR A 73 -13.61 -3.49 -1.47
N ILE A 74 -12.64 -4.15 -2.08
CA ILE A 74 -11.23 -3.79 -2.07
C ILE A 74 -10.82 -3.38 -3.47
N SER A 75 -10.29 -2.18 -3.62
CA SER A 75 -9.65 -1.71 -4.85
C SER A 75 -8.17 -1.57 -4.60
N GLN A 76 -7.36 -2.27 -5.38
CA GLN A 76 -5.90 -2.26 -5.28
C GLN A 76 -5.27 -2.28 -6.67
N ILE A 77 -4.05 -1.75 -6.75
CA ILE A 77 -3.25 -1.78 -7.95
C ILE A 77 -2.25 -2.92 -7.82
N PHE A 78 -2.34 -3.88 -8.72
CA PHE A 78 -1.38 -4.98 -8.84
C PHE A 78 -0.48 -4.75 -10.05
N LYS A 79 0.77 -5.15 -9.92
CA LYS A 79 1.69 -5.24 -11.04
C LYS A 79 1.48 -6.60 -11.70
N GLU A 80 1.02 -6.60 -12.94
CA GLU A 80 0.90 -7.83 -13.73
C GLU A 80 2.29 -8.42 -13.99
N HIS A 81 2.45 -9.72 -13.69
CA HIS A 81 3.75 -10.38 -13.73
C HIS A 81 4.34 -10.47 -15.14
N GLU A 82 3.47 -10.61 -16.16
CA GLU A 82 3.91 -10.83 -17.53
C GLU A 82 4.32 -9.55 -18.26
N ASN A 83 3.59 -8.46 -18.08
CA ASN A 83 3.78 -7.23 -18.86
C ASN A 83 4.30 -6.05 -18.05
N GLY A 84 4.51 -6.20 -16.76
CA GLY A 84 4.93 -5.12 -15.86
C GLY A 84 3.93 -3.97 -15.74
N LYS A 85 2.74 -4.08 -16.36
CA LYS A 85 1.69 -3.06 -16.31
C LYS A 85 1.00 -3.07 -14.97
N MET A 86 0.73 -1.89 -14.44
CA MET A 86 -0.09 -1.74 -13.24
C MET A 86 -1.56 -1.79 -13.61
N GLN A 87 -2.26 -2.80 -13.14
CA GLN A 87 -3.70 -2.95 -13.33
C GLN A 87 -4.44 -2.73 -12.01
N ARG A 88 -5.55 -2.03 -12.09
CA ARG A 88 -6.48 -1.89 -10.98
C ARG A 88 -7.41 -3.10 -10.94
N LYS A 89 -7.48 -3.76 -9.80
CA LYS A 89 -8.42 -4.85 -9.56
C LYS A 89 -9.36 -4.49 -8.40
N GLU A 90 -10.64 -4.66 -8.62
CA GLU A 90 -11.65 -4.53 -7.58
C GLU A 90 -12.20 -5.91 -7.24
N ASN A 91 -12.16 -6.26 -5.97
CA ASN A 91 -12.73 -7.51 -5.46
C ASN A 91 -13.79 -7.16 -4.42
N THR A 92 -14.93 -7.82 -4.52
CA THR A 92 -16.02 -7.68 -3.54
C THR A 92 -16.24 -9.01 -2.85
N LEU A 93 -16.17 -8.99 -1.51
CA LEU A 93 -16.36 -10.18 -0.69
C LEU A 93 -17.52 -9.97 0.30
N ASN A 94 -18.27 -11.05 0.52
CA ASN A 94 -19.27 -11.08 1.56
C ASN A 94 -18.60 -11.45 2.89
N VAL A 95 -18.75 -10.60 3.90
CA VAL A 95 -18.12 -10.78 5.21
C VAL A 95 -18.53 -12.09 5.87
N LYS A 96 -19.78 -12.49 5.74
CA LYS A 96 -20.32 -13.75 6.31
C LYS A 96 -19.70 -15.01 5.73
N ASN A 97 -19.12 -14.90 4.54
CA ASN A 97 -18.46 -16.00 3.85
C ASN A 97 -16.96 -16.08 4.14
N ILE A 98 -16.41 -15.22 4.97
CA ILE A 98 -15.02 -15.31 5.42
C ILE A 98 -14.88 -16.55 6.31
N SER A 99 -13.87 -17.36 6.01
CA SER A 99 -13.53 -18.56 6.77
C SER A 99 -12.35 -18.31 7.72
N LYS A 100 -11.28 -17.68 7.19
CA LYS A 100 -10.06 -17.34 7.93
C LYS A 100 -9.41 -16.12 7.30
N TYR A 101 -8.60 -15.41 8.06
CA TYR A 101 -7.71 -14.36 7.53
C TYR A 101 -6.46 -14.24 8.38
N GLY A 102 -5.35 -13.93 7.74
CA GLY A 102 -4.03 -13.87 8.37
C GLY A 102 -2.98 -13.39 7.40
N PHE A 103 -1.74 -13.27 7.86
CA PHE A 103 -0.64 -12.98 6.95
C PHE A 103 -0.48 -14.09 5.93
N SER A 104 -0.10 -13.73 4.69
CA SER A 104 -0.05 -14.67 3.57
C SER A 104 0.95 -15.80 3.85
N PHE A 105 2.09 -15.50 4.46
CA PHE A 105 3.12 -16.48 4.79
C PHE A 105 2.67 -17.48 5.88
N GLU A 106 1.91 -17.03 6.88
CA GLU A 106 1.42 -17.88 7.96
C GLU A 106 0.25 -18.77 7.51
N LEU A 107 -0.68 -18.18 6.76
CA LEU A 107 -1.94 -18.81 6.41
C LEU A 107 -1.79 -19.80 5.25
N LEU A 108 -0.85 -19.57 4.34
CA LEU A 108 -0.60 -20.42 3.18
C LEU A 108 0.53 -21.43 3.41
N GLN A 109 1.17 -21.45 4.59
CA GLN A 109 2.32 -22.29 4.91
C GLN A 109 3.39 -22.25 3.81
N LYS A 110 3.49 -21.13 3.11
CA LYS A 110 4.58 -20.93 2.18
C LYS A 110 5.84 -20.90 3.01
N ASN A 111 6.76 -21.83 2.74
CA ASN A 111 8.13 -21.68 3.19
C ASN A 111 8.49 -20.23 2.95
N ILE A 112 9.00 -19.58 3.99
CA ILE A 112 9.61 -18.26 3.87
C ILE A 112 10.87 -18.47 3.05
N GLU A 113 10.72 -18.77 1.76
CA GLU A 113 11.68 -18.28 0.82
C GLU A 113 11.61 -16.80 1.04
N TYR A 114 12.67 -16.25 1.61
CA TYR A 114 12.94 -14.84 1.57
C TYR A 114 12.87 -14.44 0.10
N THR A 115 11.68 -14.31 -0.41
CA THR A 115 11.43 -13.52 -1.59
C THR A 115 11.87 -12.16 -1.09
N HIS A 116 13.17 -11.87 -1.31
CA HIS A 116 13.70 -10.54 -1.23
C HIS A 116 12.63 -9.70 -1.87
N GLY A 117 11.89 -9.00 -0.99
CA GLY A 117 10.66 -8.35 -1.38
C GLY A 117 10.97 -7.60 -2.65
N LYS A 118 10.20 -7.81 -3.69
CA LYS A 118 10.40 -7.24 -5.04
C LYS A 118 10.64 -5.74 -5.05
N ASN A 119 10.74 -5.10 -3.90
CA ASN A 119 10.95 -3.68 -3.68
C ASN A 119 12.20 -3.33 -2.85
N GLY A 120 13.10 -4.27 -2.55
CA GLY A 120 14.40 -3.94 -1.95
C GLY A 120 14.40 -3.14 -0.64
N ALA A 121 13.25 -2.77 -0.13
CA ALA A 121 13.10 -2.10 1.14
C ALA A 121 12.86 -3.17 2.22
N LEU A 122 13.42 -2.99 3.38
CA LEU A 122 13.16 -3.68 4.65
C LEU A 122 11.65 -3.69 4.99
N GLY A 123 10.84 -4.29 4.13
CA GLY A 123 9.39 -4.36 4.22
C GLY A 123 9.01 -5.73 4.75
N ILE A 124 8.59 -5.79 6.00
CA ILE A 124 7.74 -6.87 6.49
C ILE A 124 6.59 -6.95 5.48
N ASP A 125 6.44 -8.10 4.82
CA ASP A 125 5.35 -8.35 3.90
C ASP A 125 4.04 -8.25 4.69
N LEU A 126 3.33 -7.13 4.51
CA LEU A 126 2.05 -6.85 5.16
C LEU A 126 0.87 -7.34 4.30
N GLU A 127 1.15 -8.21 3.35
CA GLU A 127 0.09 -8.87 2.60
C GLU A 127 -0.65 -9.85 3.51
N ILE A 128 -1.94 -9.62 3.65
CA ILE A 128 -2.84 -10.57 4.28
C ILE A 128 -3.65 -11.30 3.22
N VAL A 129 -4.06 -12.51 3.53
CA VAL A 129 -5.00 -13.28 2.72
C VAL A 129 -6.27 -13.49 3.50
N ILE A 130 -7.39 -13.19 2.85
CA ILE A 130 -8.73 -13.52 3.34
C ILE A 130 -9.18 -14.78 2.59
N LEU A 131 -9.42 -15.85 3.34
CA LEU A 131 -9.96 -17.10 2.81
C LEU A 131 -11.47 -17.11 2.98
N MET A 132 -12.16 -17.43 1.90
CA MET A 132 -13.61 -17.61 1.90
C MET A 132 -13.98 -19.07 2.16
N LYS A 133 -15.22 -19.34 2.57
CA LYS A 133 -15.75 -20.69 2.80
C LYS A 133 -15.73 -21.58 1.53
N ASN A 134 -15.76 -20.95 0.35
CA ASN A 134 -15.62 -21.64 -0.94
C ASN A 134 -14.15 -21.84 -1.38
N ASN A 135 -13.18 -21.64 -0.47
CA ASN A 135 -11.74 -21.71 -0.72
C ASN A 135 -11.17 -20.62 -1.65
N GLU A 136 -11.93 -19.64 -2.06
CA GLU A 136 -11.39 -18.48 -2.75
C GLU A 136 -10.44 -17.68 -1.83
N LYS A 137 -9.38 -17.14 -2.43
CA LYS A 137 -8.33 -16.39 -1.73
C LYS A 137 -8.31 -14.96 -2.23
N PHE A 138 -8.46 -14.01 -1.31
CA PHE A 138 -8.40 -12.59 -1.60
C PHE A 138 -7.17 -11.97 -0.94
N PRO A 139 -6.12 -11.67 -1.72
CA PRO A 139 -4.95 -10.96 -1.20
C PRO A 139 -5.29 -9.50 -0.94
N LEU A 140 -4.84 -8.98 0.18
CA LEU A 140 -4.99 -7.59 0.57
C LEU A 140 -3.66 -7.05 1.10
N ASP A 141 -3.07 -6.11 0.36
CA ASP A 141 -1.84 -5.45 0.79
C ASP A 141 -2.17 -4.31 1.77
N LEU A 142 -1.83 -4.54 3.03
CA LEU A 142 -2.01 -3.56 4.11
C LEU A 142 -0.90 -2.51 4.18
N MET A 143 0.16 -2.63 3.38
CA MET A 143 1.29 -1.71 3.39
C MET A 143 0.86 -0.27 3.08
N TYR A 144 -0.12 -0.11 2.19
CA TYR A 144 -0.65 1.20 1.80
C TYR A 144 -1.52 1.89 2.87
N TYR A 145 -1.86 1.17 3.96
CA TYR A 145 -2.75 1.67 5.00
C TYR A 145 -2.00 2.02 6.28
N THR A 146 -2.41 3.11 6.96
CA THR A 146 -1.85 3.46 8.28
C THR A 146 -2.20 2.41 9.33
N LYS A 147 -1.42 2.33 10.42
CA LYS A 147 -1.70 1.42 11.55
C LYS A 147 -3.15 1.55 12.04
N LYS A 148 -3.66 2.79 12.17
CA LYS A 148 -5.06 3.06 12.58
C LYS A 148 -6.08 2.51 11.57
N GLN A 149 -5.81 2.66 10.28
CA GLN A 149 -6.70 2.14 9.23
C GLN A 149 -6.72 0.61 9.20
N ARG A 150 -5.54 -0.02 9.35
CA ARG A 150 -5.42 -1.49 9.45
C ARG A 150 -6.22 -2.03 10.62
N LYS A 151 -6.02 -1.43 11.81
CA LYS A 151 -6.78 -1.81 13.02
C LYS A 151 -8.29 -1.70 12.81
N LEU A 152 -8.78 -0.60 12.25
CA LEU A 152 -10.21 -0.40 11.97
C LEU A 152 -10.78 -1.47 11.02
N LEU A 153 -10.03 -1.87 10.00
CA LEU A 153 -10.47 -2.91 9.07
C LEU A 153 -10.52 -4.27 9.76
N LEU A 154 -9.46 -4.66 10.48
CA LEU A 154 -9.39 -5.94 11.17
C LEU A 154 -10.47 -6.06 12.25
N GLN A 155 -10.69 -5.00 13.03
CA GLN A 155 -11.78 -4.94 13.99
C GLN A 155 -13.15 -5.07 13.32
N HIS A 156 -13.33 -4.45 12.14
CA HIS A 156 -14.56 -4.58 11.39
C HIS A 156 -14.82 -6.04 10.96
N ILE A 157 -13.81 -6.72 10.42
CA ILE A 157 -13.92 -8.14 10.06
C ILE A 157 -14.27 -8.96 11.30
N TYR A 158 -13.51 -8.79 12.38
CA TYR A 158 -13.75 -9.52 13.63
C TYR A 158 -15.16 -9.30 14.18
N THR A 159 -15.60 -8.05 14.29
CA THR A 159 -16.93 -7.73 14.84
C THR A 159 -18.08 -8.36 14.05
N ASN A 160 -17.94 -8.47 12.73
CA ASN A 160 -19.01 -9.00 11.88
C ASN A 160 -18.91 -10.50 11.61
N THR A 161 -17.77 -11.14 11.87
CA THR A 161 -17.58 -12.58 11.65
C THR A 161 -17.42 -13.37 12.94
N GLY A 162 -16.98 -12.76 14.01
CA GLY A 162 -16.51 -13.45 15.23
C GLY A 162 -15.20 -14.20 15.06
N ILE A 163 -14.57 -14.11 13.88
CA ILE A 163 -13.35 -14.86 13.55
C ILE A 163 -12.12 -14.03 13.92
N PHE A 164 -11.25 -14.59 14.76
CA PHE A 164 -9.96 -13.98 15.07
C PHE A 164 -8.98 -14.14 13.89
N PRO A 165 -8.10 -13.15 13.68
CA PRO A 165 -7.01 -13.30 12.71
C PRO A 165 -6.11 -14.47 13.10
N THR A 166 -5.57 -15.15 12.11
CA THR A 166 -4.63 -16.25 12.34
C THR A 166 -3.22 -15.69 12.59
N GLY A 167 -2.49 -16.33 13.52
CA GLY A 167 -1.08 -16.05 13.77
C GLY A 167 -0.80 -14.65 14.33
N SER A 168 0.32 -14.08 13.91
CA SER A 168 0.83 -12.79 14.42
C SER A 168 -0.04 -11.59 14.03
N LEU A 169 -0.95 -11.73 13.07
CA LEU A 169 -1.92 -10.70 12.72
C LEU A 169 -2.87 -10.36 13.89
N ASN A 170 -3.08 -11.30 14.81
CA ASN A 170 -3.90 -11.09 16.01
C ASN A 170 -3.38 -9.92 16.89
N ASN A 171 -2.09 -9.65 16.87
CA ASN A 171 -1.48 -8.54 17.62
C ASN A 171 -1.88 -7.15 17.07
N TYR A 172 -2.59 -7.09 15.96
CA TYR A 172 -3.06 -5.85 15.34
C TYR A 172 -4.54 -5.52 15.67
N LEU A 173 -5.26 -6.40 16.35
CA LEU A 173 -6.59 -6.12 16.88
C LEU A 173 -6.50 -5.29 18.15
#